data_b1abdb28d2d96b5a32dc4cedbae07221
#
_entry.id   b1abdb28d2d96b5a32dc4cedbae07221
#
_cell.length_a   1.000
_cell.length_b   1.000
_cell.length_c   1.000
_cell.angle_alpha   90.00
_cell.angle_beta   90.00
_cell.angle_gamma   90.00
#
_symmetry.space_group_name_H-M   'P 1'
#
loop_
_entity.id
_entity.type
_entity.pdbx_description
1 polymer ?
#
loop_
_entity_poly.entity_id
_entity_poly.type
_entity_poly.pdbx_seq_one_letter_code
_entity_poly.pdbx_strand_id
1 'polypeptide(L)'
;MTRPGAHSVFSKNRDRLLEGDIAVKFLAAVLAQPKVKKLLSSDHFSVDGTLIEAWASMKSVKPKDGSGEPPAQGGGRNAEADFHGQKRSNDTHASTTDPDARLYRKGKGKETKLCFIGHGLMENRHGLLVDACLTLADGHAERVAALHMIEPRADRPTAITLGADKAYDAEDFVNELRSMNTTPHVAQNTSGRSSAIDGRTTRHGGYAVSQRIRKRIEEAFGWIKTVAGQEKTSFRGRDRVAWAFTFAAAAYNLVRLPKLIAEAG
;
A
#
# COMPACT_ATOMS: atom_id res chain seq x y z
N MET A 1 32.74 -11.22 23.73
CA MET A 1 31.35 -11.72 23.53
C MET A 1 30.40 -10.70 24.13
N THR A 2 29.80 -9.84 23.31
CA THR A 2 28.77 -8.88 23.73
C THR A 2 27.47 -9.64 24.00
N ARG A 3 26.90 -9.48 25.19
CA ARG A 3 25.63 -10.09 25.57
C ARG A 3 24.53 -9.66 24.60
N PRO A 4 23.80 -10.59 23.94
CA PRO A 4 22.65 -10.22 23.15
C PRO A 4 21.53 -9.78 24.10
N GLY A 5 20.98 -8.55 23.92
CA GLY A 5 19.70 -8.25 24.54
C GLY A 5 19.55 -6.95 25.31
N ALA A 6 20.45 -5.99 25.23
CA ALA A 6 20.12 -4.65 25.77
C ALA A 6 19.15 -3.92 24.81
N HIS A 7 18.04 -3.34 25.31
CA HIS A 7 17.08 -2.56 24.53
C HIS A 7 17.70 -1.50 23.63
N SER A 8 18.80 -0.89 24.07
CA SER A 8 19.59 0.08 23.30
C SER A 8 20.21 -0.48 22.04
N VAL A 9 20.61 -1.78 22.03
CA VAL A 9 21.21 -2.44 20.87
C VAL A 9 20.17 -2.67 19.78
N PHE A 10 18.96 -3.09 20.16
CA PHE A 10 17.85 -3.27 19.21
C PHE A 10 17.42 -1.94 18.58
N SER A 11 17.31 -0.87 19.36
CA SER A 11 16.95 0.46 18.86
C SER A 11 17.98 1.00 17.87
N LYS A 12 19.27 0.94 18.23
CA LYS A 12 20.38 1.38 17.35
C LYS A 12 20.45 0.56 16.05
N ASN A 13 20.28 -0.76 16.12
CA ASN A 13 20.29 -1.61 14.94
C ASN A 13 19.09 -1.33 14.04
N ARG A 14 17.91 -1.09 14.61
CA ARG A 14 16.71 -0.71 13.85
C ARG A 14 16.94 0.60 13.07
N ASP A 15 17.48 1.62 13.72
CA ASP A 15 17.73 2.90 13.06
C ASP A 15 18.76 2.76 11.92
N ARG A 16 19.82 1.96 12.12
CA ARG A 16 20.77 1.62 11.05
C ARG A 16 20.13 0.87 9.88
N LEU A 17 19.18 -0.03 10.15
CA LEU A 17 18.44 -0.75 9.10
C LEU A 17 17.51 0.19 8.30
N LEU A 18 16.96 1.20 8.97
CA LEU A 18 16.15 2.25 8.32
C LEU A 18 17.00 3.15 7.42
N GLU A 19 18.09 3.68 7.95
CA GLU A 19 19.04 4.57 7.23
C GLU A 19 19.65 3.90 6.00
N GLY A 20 19.81 2.59 6.03
CA GLY A 20 20.42 1.82 4.94
C GLY A 20 19.47 1.34 3.86
N ASP A 21 18.17 1.69 3.87
CA ASP A 21 17.13 1.18 2.96
C ASP A 21 17.09 -0.36 2.88
N ILE A 22 17.39 -1.02 3.99
CA ILE A 22 17.60 -2.48 4.00
C ILE A 22 16.34 -3.25 3.54
N ALA A 23 15.13 -2.78 3.84
CA ALA A 23 13.92 -3.47 3.42
C ALA A 23 13.77 -3.47 1.89
N VAL A 24 14.04 -2.35 1.23
CA VAL A 24 13.99 -2.21 -0.23
C VAL A 24 15.10 -3.06 -0.88
N LYS A 25 16.33 -2.95 -0.36
CA LYS A 25 17.48 -3.75 -0.82
C LYS A 25 17.24 -5.25 -0.65
N PHE A 26 16.58 -5.63 0.44
CA PHE A 26 16.27 -7.03 0.71
C PHE A 26 15.21 -7.56 -0.25
N LEU A 27 14.12 -6.83 -0.49
CA LEU A 27 13.14 -7.19 -1.51
C LEU A 27 13.81 -7.34 -2.89
N ALA A 28 14.61 -6.35 -3.28
CA ALA A 28 15.35 -6.39 -4.55
C ALA A 28 16.30 -7.60 -4.64
N ALA A 29 17.03 -7.91 -3.56
CA ALA A 29 17.93 -9.06 -3.51
C ALA A 29 17.20 -10.41 -3.64
N VAL A 30 16.03 -10.54 -3.02
CA VAL A 30 15.16 -11.73 -3.17
C VAL A 30 14.75 -11.90 -4.63
N LEU A 31 14.26 -10.83 -5.26
CA LEU A 31 13.82 -10.85 -6.65
C LEU A 31 14.96 -11.05 -7.66
N ALA A 32 16.18 -10.63 -7.31
CA ALA A 32 17.37 -10.76 -8.14
C ALA A 32 17.92 -12.20 -8.21
N GLN A 33 17.50 -13.10 -7.32
CA GLN A 33 17.97 -14.50 -7.31
C GLN A 33 17.65 -15.17 -8.64
N PRO A 34 18.60 -15.90 -9.29
CA PRO A 34 18.40 -16.49 -10.63
C PRO A 34 17.17 -17.41 -10.72
N LYS A 35 16.91 -18.21 -9.69
CA LYS A 35 15.73 -19.08 -9.62
C LYS A 35 14.44 -18.27 -9.54
N VAL A 36 14.44 -17.16 -8.80
CA VAL A 36 13.28 -16.28 -8.64
C VAL A 36 12.99 -15.51 -9.92
N LYS A 37 14.03 -14.96 -10.58
CA LYS A 37 13.87 -14.26 -11.86
C LYS A 37 13.13 -15.09 -12.91
N LYS A 38 13.36 -16.41 -12.97
CA LYS A 38 12.67 -17.31 -13.90
C LYS A 38 11.17 -17.45 -13.61
N LEU A 39 10.75 -17.22 -12.37
CA LEU A 39 9.35 -17.27 -11.96
C LEU A 39 8.60 -15.98 -12.32
N LEU A 40 9.28 -14.84 -12.38
CA LEU A 40 8.63 -13.55 -12.57
C LEU A 40 8.05 -13.37 -13.97
N SER A 41 6.82 -12.88 -14.06
CA SER A 41 6.30 -12.30 -15.29
C SER A 41 6.95 -10.94 -15.51
N SER A 42 7.35 -10.67 -16.75
CA SER A 42 7.83 -9.35 -17.16
C SER A 42 6.72 -8.49 -17.79
N ASP A 43 5.55 -9.05 -18.09
CA ASP A 43 4.59 -8.45 -19.01
C ASP A 43 3.26 -8.10 -18.34
N HIS A 44 2.88 -8.80 -17.28
CA HIS A 44 1.57 -8.69 -16.68
C HIS A 44 1.69 -8.44 -15.17
N PHE A 45 1.13 -7.31 -14.75
CA PHE A 45 1.18 -6.86 -13.36
C PHE A 45 -0.21 -6.51 -12.84
N SER A 46 -0.35 -6.50 -11.52
CA SER A 46 -1.52 -5.99 -10.81
C SER A 46 -1.08 -5.06 -9.69
N VAL A 47 -1.85 -4.01 -9.45
CA VAL A 47 -1.61 -3.05 -8.39
C VAL A 47 -2.83 -2.90 -7.52
N ASP A 48 -2.62 -2.68 -6.24
CA ASP A 48 -3.66 -2.31 -5.29
C ASP A 48 -3.06 -1.63 -4.06
N GLY A 49 -3.93 -0.99 -3.27
CA GLY A 49 -3.59 -0.35 -2.01
C GLY A 49 -4.33 -0.97 -0.81
N THR A 50 -3.68 -0.96 0.34
CA THR A 50 -4.28 -1.43 1.58
C THR A 50 -4.03 -0.46 2.72
N LEU A 51 -5.06 -0.23 3.56
CA LEU A 51 -4.91 0.62 4.73
C LEU A 51 -4.11 -0.09 5.82
N ILE A 52 -3.14 0.63 6.37
CA ILE A 52 -2.37 0.25 7.55
C ILE A 52 -2.79 1.21 8.67
N GLU A 53 -3.45 0.70 9.69
CA GLU A 53 -3.88 1.52 10.84
C GLU A 53 -2.65 2.00 11.61
N ALA A 54 -2.61 3.29 11.92
CA ALA A 54 -1.50 3.87 12.66
C ALA A 54 -1.48 3.40 14.14
N TRP A 55 -0.31 3.42 14.74
CA TRP A 55 -0.17 3.21 16.20
C TRP A 55 -0.96 4.24 17.00
N ALA A 56 -1.00 5.47 16.51
CA ALA A 56 -1.65 6.59 17.17
C ALA A 56 -3.17 6.37 17.32
N SER A 57 -3.68 6.68 18.50
CA SER A 57 -5.11 6.66 18.80
C SER A 57 -5.81 7.88 18.21
N MET A 58 -7.10 7.77 17.89
CA MET A 58 -7.95 8.90 17.50
C MET A 58 -8.01 10.02 18.57
N LYS A 59 -7.75 9.70 19.84
CA LYS A 59 -7.65 10.67 20.95
C LYS A 59 -6.46 11.62 20.80
N SER A 60 -5.43 11.24 20.05
CA SER A 60 -4.27 12.07 19.79
C SER A 60 -4.51 13.15 18.73
N VAL A 61 -5.65 13.11 18.03
CA VAL A 61 -5.99 14.08 16.98
C VAL A 61 -6.40 15.39 17.62
N LYS A 62 -5.60 16.44 17.39
CA LYS A 62 -5.78 17.79 17.93
C LYS A 62 -5.79 18.81 16.78
N PRO A 63 -6.42 19.99 16.98
CA PRO A 63 -6.29 21.11 16.06
C PRO A 63 -4.83 21.53 15.90
N LYS A 64 -4.43 21.85 14.67
CA LYS A 64 -3.07 22.29 14.34
C LYS A 64 -2.72 23.68 14.83
N ASP A 65 -3.74 24.52 15.05
CA ASP A 65 -3.62 25.90 15.52
C ASP A 65 -3.39 26.03 17.05
N GLY A 66 -3.30 24.89 17.74
CA GLY A 66 -3.11 24.85 19.18
C GLY A 66 -4.36 25.21 20.02
N SER A 67 -5.51 25.42 19.38
CA SER A 67 -6.80 25.68 20.05
C SER A 67 -7.37 24.43 20.76
N GLY A 68 -6.48 23.63 21.37
CA GLY A 68 -6.87 22.44 22.10
C GLY A 68 -7.76 22.78 23.28
N GLU A 69 -9.04 22.45 23.23
CA GLU A 69 -9.92 22.52 24.39
C GLU A 69 -9.33 21.70 25.54
N PRO A 70 -9.37 22.23 26.78
CA PRO A 70 -9.06 21.43 27.96
C PRO A 70 -10.00 20.21 27.98
N PRO A 71 -9.56 19.05 28.50
CA PRO A 71 -10.40 17.88 28.58
C PRO A 71 -11.68 18.22 29.34
N ALA A 72 -12.83 18.06 28.70
CA ALA A 72 -14.12 18.27 29.35
C ALA A 72 -14.20 17.35 30.58
N GLN A 73 -14.32 17.94 31.75
CA GLN A 73 -14.58 17.18 32.96
C GLN A 73 -15.96 16.52 32.83
N GLY A 74 -15.98 15.20 32.80
CA GLY A 74 -17.20 14.40 32.86
C GLY A 74 -17.78 14.05 31.47
N GLY A 75 -17.18 13.14 30.76
CA GLY A 75 -17.73 12.60 29.55
C GLY A 75 -17.79 11.06 29.55
N GLY A 76 -18.98 10.51 29.37
CA GLY A 76 -19.17 9.08 29.12
C GLY A 76 -18.54 8.65 27.78
N ARG A 77 -18.52 7.33 27.50
CA ARG A 77 -17.94 6.72 26.30
C ARG A 77 -18.37 7.33 24.96
N ASN A 78 -19.48 8.06 24.89
CA ASN A 78 -20.03 8.67 23.68
C ASN A 78 -19.67 10.16 23.50
N ALA A 79 -19.04 10.83 24.47
CA ALA A 79 -18.63 12.23 24.36
C ALA A 79 -17.51 12.47 23.32
N GLU A 80 -16.86 11.41 22.85
CA GLU A 80 -15.77 11.47 21.85
C GLU A 80 -16.23 11.36 20.39
N ALA A 81 -17.49 10.96 20.14
CA ALA A 81 -17.96 10.67 18.77
C ALA A 81 -18.45 11.92 18.02
N ASP A 82 -18.90 12.96 18.74
CA ASP A 82 -19.45 14.18 18.15
C ASP A 82 -19.00 15.40 18.95
N PHE A 83 -17.74 15.79 18.74
CA PHE A 83 -17.18 16.96 19.40
C PHE A 83 -17.73 18.23 18.75
N HIS A 84 -18.84 18.76 19.25
CA HIS A 84 -19.44 20.08 18.89
C HIS A 84 -19.72 20.28 17.39
N GLY A 85 -20.03 19.24 16.62
CA GLY A 85 -20.31 19.35 15.18
C GLY A 85 -19.11 19.76 14.31
N GLN A 86 -17.89 19.80 14.87
CA GLN A 86 -16.69 20.14 14.10
C GLN A 86 -16.21 18.95 13.29
N LYS A 87 -16.27 19.09 11.98
CA LYS A 87 -15.74 18.11 11.05
C LYS A 87 -14.20 18.10 11.08
N ARG A 88 -13.61 17.09 11.70
CA ARG A 88 -12.15 16.91 11.70
C ARG A 88 -11.66 16.59 10.30
N SER A 89 -10.71 17.36 9.79
CA SER A 89 -10.05 17.13 8.50
C SER A 89 -8.53 17.12 8.66
N ASN A 90 -7.81 16.54 7.71
CA ASN A 90 -6.35 16.57 7.70
C ASN A 90 -5.77 17.98 7.53
N ASP A 91 -6.56 18.94 7.05
CA ASP A 91 -6.13 20.33 6.91
C ASP A 91 -6.06 21.03 8.25
N THR A 92 -7.05 20.78 9.11
CA THR A 92 -7.23 21.46 10.39
C THR A 92 -6.71 20.67 11.59
N HIS A 93 -6.60 19.34 11.48
CA HIS A 93 -6.22 18.46 12.58
C HIS A 93 -5.07 17.54 12.23
N ALA A 94 -4.25 17.18 13.22
CA ALA A 94 -3.20 16.17 13.12
C ALA A 94 -3.09 15.37 14.41
N SER A 95 -2.55 14.16 14.33
CA SER A 95 -2.19 13.38 15.50
C SER A 95 -0.94 13.96 16.17
N THR A 96 -1.01 14.24 17.47
CA THR A 96 0.17 14.64 18.25
C THR A 96 1.13 13.48 18.52
N THR A 97 0.64 12.24 18.42
CA THR A 97 1.44 11.02 18.63
C THR A 97 2.17 10.58 17.35
N ASP A 98 1.52 10.72 16.20
CA ASP A 98 2.07 10.37 14.87
C ASP A 98 1.58 11.39 13.84
N PRO A 99 2.29 12.51 13.65
CA PRO A 99 1.89 13.59 12.74
C PRO A 99 1.80 13.18 11.26
N ASP A 100 2.43 12.08 10.86
CA ASP A 100 2.36 11.55 9.50
C ASP A 100 1.07 10.75 9.24
N ALA A 101 0.47 10.20 10.27
CA ALA A 101 -0.79 9.48 10.12
C ALA A 101 -1.92 10.42 9.70
N ARG A 102 -2.77 9.98 8.78
CA ARG A 102 -3.87 10.79 8.23
C ARG A 102 -5.22 10.18 8.58
N LEU A 103 -6.18 11.07 8.84
CA LEU A 103 -7.59 10.69 8.92
C LEU A 103 -8.04 10.23 7.54
N TYR A 104 -8.45 8.99 7.42
CA TYR A 104 -8.91 8.43 6.16
C TYR A 104 -10.08 7.47 6.37
N ARG A 105 -10.97 7.43 5.38
CA ARG A 105 -12.16 6.59 5.37
C ARG A 105 -12.25 5.86 4.02
N LYS A 106 -12.24 4.55 4.04
CA LYS A 106 -12.25 3.72 2.83
C LYS A 106 -13.53 3.86 1.97
N GLY A 107 -14.60 4.45 2.51
CA GLY A 107 -15.83 4.64 1.76
C GLY A 107 -16.92 5.31 2.60
N LYS A 108 -18.01 5.73 1.94
CA LYS A 108 -19.18 6.34 2.61
C LYS A 108 -19.76 5.36 3.64
N GLY A 109 -20.02 5.82 4.87
CA GLY A 109 -20.55 4.99 5.95
C GLY A 109 -19.53 4.13 6.69
N LYS A 110 -18.23 4.14 6.30
CA LYS A 110 -17.15 3.48 7.06
C LYS A 110 -16.56 4.41 8.11
N GLU A 111 -16.02 3.82 9.17
CA GLU A 111 -15.31 4.55 10.22
C GLU A 111 -14.08 5.27 9.67
N THR A 112 -13.82 6.49 10.15
CA THR A 112 -12.59 7.23 9.89
C THR A 112 -11.51 6.76 10.85
N LYS A 113 -10.34 6.39 10.31
CA LYS A 113 -9.19 5.93 11.08
C LYS A 113 -7.96 6.77 10.78
N LEU A 114 -7.03 6.85 11.74
CA LEU A 114 -5.67 7.29 11.48
C LEU A 114 -4.92 6.16 10.78
N CYS A 115 -4.43 6.39 9.57
CA CYS A 115 -3.78 5.35 8.80
C CYS A 115 -2.78 5.89 7.78
N PHE A 116 -2.06 4.96 7.19
CA PHE A 116 -1.24 5.06 6.00
C PHE A 116 -1.85 4.17 4.91
N ILE A 117 -1.39 4.30 3.67
CA ILE A 117 -1.74 3.36 2.60
C ILE A 117 -0.47 2.64 2.16
N GLY A 118 -0.45 1.32 2.33
CA GLY A 118 0.57 0.45 1.74
C GLY A 118 0.14 0.04 0.32
N HIS A 119 1.05 0.14 -0.64
CA HIS A 119 0.81 -0.20 -2.03
C HIS A 119 1.69 -1.37 -2.44
N GLY A 120 1.17 -2.27 -3.26
CA GLY A 120 1.92 -3.38 -3.81
C GLY A 120 1.76 -3.47 -5.31
N LEU A 121 2.85 -3.78 -5.99
CA LEU A 121 2.86 -4.20 -7.39
C LEU A 121 3.19 -5.69 -7.43
N MET A 122 2.29 -6.48 -7.98
CA MET A 122 2.37 -7.93 -8.06
C MET A 122 2.53 -8.37 -9.50
N GLU A 123 3.47 -9.28 -9.78
CA GLU A 123 3.49 -9.95 -11.06
C GLU A 123 2.40 -11.04 -11.12
N ASN A 124 1.79 -11.22 -12.30
CA ASN A 124 0.56 -12.02 -12.43
C ASN A 124 0.75 -13.51 -12.66
N ARG A 125 1.98 -13.98 -12.89
CA ARG A 125 2.25 -15.42 -13.16
C ARG A 125 2.15 -16.23 -11.86
N HIS A 126 2.91 -15.86 -10.86
CA HIS A 126 3.02 -16.58 -9.59
C HIS A 126 2.51 -15.79 -8.37
N GLY A 127 2.17 -14.50 -8.56
CA GLY A 127 1.66 -13.65 -7.49
C GLY A 127 2.74 -13.22 -6.51
N LEU A 128 3.94 -12.94 -6.98
CA LEU A 128 5.02 -12.38 -6.19
C LEU A 128 4.95 -10.84 -6.23
N LEU A 129 5.15 -10.20 -5.09
CA LEU A 129 5.27 -8.76 -5.01
C LEU A 129 6.61 -8.32 -5.58
N VAL A 130 6.58 -7.54 -6.66
CA VAL A 130 7.79 -7.03 -7.33
C VAL A 130 8.15 -5.62 -6.91
N ASP A 131 7.22 -4.94 -6.25
CA ASP A 131 7.44 -3.65 -5.63
C ASP A 131 6.46 -3.42 -4.47
N ALA A 132 6.85 -2.62 -3.49
CA ALA A 132 6.03 -2.23 -2.37
C ALA A 132 6.46 -0.87 -1.82
N CYS A 133 5.51 0.02 -1.61
CA CYS A 133 5.76 1.33 -1.02
C CYS A 133 4.63 1.73 -0.06
N LEU A 134 4.84 2.82 0.68
CA LEU A 134 3.86 3.36 1.61
C LEU A 134 3.72 4.87 1.40
N THR A 135 2.47 5.34 1.40
CA THR A 135 2.16 6.77 1.32
C THR A 135 1.35 7.25 2.51
N LEU A 136 1.25 8.56 2.65
CA LEU A 136 0.22 9.16 3.48
C LEU A 136 -1.15 8.86 2.86
N ALA A 137 -2.17 8.68 3.71
CA ALA A 137 -3.50 8.34 3.21
C ALA A 137 -4.21 9.57 2.64
N ASP A 138 -4.42 9.57 1.34
CA ASP A 138 -5.24 10.55 0.61
C ASP A 138 -5.99 9.89 -0.56
N GLY A 139 -6.86 10.66 -1.24
CA GLY A 139 -7.71 10.15 -2.31
C GLY A 139 -6.98 9.89 -3.64
N HIS A 140 -5.75 10.34 -3.81
CA HIS A 140 -4.95 10.22 -5.04
C HIS A 140 -3.76 9.27 -4.87
N ALA A 141 -3.36 8.99 -3.65
CA ALA A 141 -2.15 8.24 -3.30
C ALA A 141 -2.03 6.89 -4.03
N GLU A 142 -3.13 6.15 -4.15
CA GLU A 142 -3.12 4.83 -4.81
C GLU A 142 -2.70 4.93 -6.29
N ARG A 143 -3.24 5.91 -7.03
CA ARG A 143 -2.92 6.10 -8.45
C ARG A 143 -1.49 6.60 -8.66
N VAL A 144 -1.05 7.56 -7.85
CA VAL A 144 0.33 8.08 -7.90
C VAL A 144 1.34 6.98 -7.59
N ALA A 145 1.10 6.19 -6.55
CA ALA A 145 1.97 5.06 -6.20
C ALA A 145 2.01 3.99 -7.30
N ALA A 146 0.87 3.71 -7.93
CA ALA A 146 0.79 2.76 -9.03
C ALA A 146 1.64 3.18 -10.24
N LEU A 147 1.57 4.46 -10.63
CA LEU A 147 2.40 5.01 -11.70
C LEU A 147 3.88 4.91 -11.36
N HIS A 148 4.27 5.32 -10.17
CA HIS A 148 5.65 5.23 -9.68
C HIS A 148 6.23 3.81 -9.72
N MET A 149 5.43 2.81 -9.29
CA MET A 149 5.90 1.41 -9.25
C MET A 149 5.97 0.77 -10.65
N ILE A 150 5.11 1.19 -11.59
CA ILE A 150 5.08 0.57 -12.92
C ILE A 150 6.06 1.23 -13.90
N GLU A 151 6.33 2.52 -13.77
CA GLU A 151 7.19 3.30 -14.67
C GLU A 151 8.55 2.64 -14.96
N PRO A 152 9.34 2.18 -13.95
CA PRO A 152 10.63 1.53 -14.21
C PRO A 152 10.54 0.22 -15.00
N ARG A 153 9.34 -0.35 -15.15
CA ARG A 153 9.07 -1.60 -15.86
C ARG A 153 8.50 -1.37 -17.26
N ALA A 154 8.01 -0.17 -17.49
CA ALA A 154 7.41 0.25 -18.76
C ALA A 154 8.44 0.75 -19.78
N ASP A 155 9.66 1.08 -19.36
CA ASP A 155 10.75 1.55 -20.22
C ASP A 155 11.33 0.39 -21.06
N ARG A 156 10.53 -0.05 -22.06
CA ARG A 156 10.87 -1.15 -22.97
C ARG A 156 10.00 -1.11 -24.25
N PRO A 157 10.45 -1.74 -25.36
CA PRO A 157 9.73 -1.71 -26.64
C PRO A 157 8.35 -2.42 -26.59
N THR A 158 8.21 -3.47 -25.78
CA THR A 158 6.98 -4.25 -25.70
C THR A 158 6.05 -3.71 -24.62
N ALA A 159 4.77 -3.50 -24.97
CA ALA A 159 3.77 -3.08 -24.02
C ALA A 159 3.58 -4.09 -22.87
N ILE A 160 3.37 -3.57 -21.68
CA ILE A 160 2.99 -4.35 -20.50
C ILE A 160 1.53 -4.11 -20.12
N THR A 161 0.97 -4.89 -19.21
CA THR A 161 -0.39 -4.69 -18.71
C THR A 161 -0.39 -4.43 -17.21
N LEU A 162 -1.25 -3.52 -16.77
CA LEU A 162 -1.48 -3.25 -15.35
C LEU A 162 -2.95 -3.49 -15.00
N GLY A 163 -3.22 -4.53 -14.22
CA GLY A 163 -4.54 -4.80 -13.62
C GLY A 163 -4.76 -3.98 -12.37
N ALA A 164 -5.91 -3.30 -12.28
CA ALA A 164 -6.29 -2.53 -11.11
C ALA A 164 -7.82 -2.55 -10.88
N ASP A 165 -8.27 -2.16 -9.70
CA ASP A 165 -9.67 -2.10 -9.36
C ASP A 165 -10.37 -0.85 -9.95
N LYS A 166 -11.69 -0.72 -9.73
CA LYS A 166 -12.48 0.40 -10.25
C LYS A 166 -12.16 1.76 -9.61
N ALA A 167 -11.44 1.82 -8.49
CA ALA A 167 -11.00 3.07 -7.89
C ALA A 167 -9.91 3.74 -8.73
N TYR A 168 -9.20 2.95 -9.53
CA TYR A 168 -8.18 3.42 -10.47
C TYR A 168 -8.76 3.86 -11.83
N ASP A 169 -10.08 3.73 -12.06
CA ASP A 169 -10.73 4.17 -13.31
C ASP A 169 -10.89 5.68 -13.31
N ALA A 170 -9.81 6.37 -13.59
CA ALA A 170 -9.73 7.83 -13.76
C ALA A 170 -9.02 8.14 -15.07
N GLU A 171 -9.49 9.14 -15.78
CA GLU A 171 -9.05 9.45 -17.14
C GLU A 171 -7.55 9.82 -17.19
N ASP A 172 -7.10 10.64 -16.25
CA ASP A 172 -5.70 11.03 -16.07
C ASP A 172 -4.80 9.80 -15.88
N PHE A 173 -5.16 8.90 -14.96
CA PHE A 173 -4.41 7.69 -14.69
C PHE A 173 -4.35 6.72 -15.89
N VAL A 174 -5.47 6.54 -16.57
CA VAL A 174 -5.56 5.67 -17.75
C VAL A 174 -4.73 6.23 -18.91
N ASN A 175 -4.76 7.54 -19.12
CA ASN A 175 -3.96 8.19 -20.15
C ASN A 175 -2.46 8.14 -19.83
N GLU A 176 -2.07 8.33 -18.57
CA GLU A 176 -0.68 8.23 -18.13
C GLU A 176 -0.13 6.81 -18.33
N LEU A 177 -0.88 5.76 -17.99
CA LEU A 177 -0.48 4.39 -18.28
C LEU A 177 -0.25 4.16 -19.77
N ARG A 178 -1.14 4.68 -20.63
CA ARG A 178 -1.01 4.55 -22.08
C ARG A 178 0.21 5.28 -22.62
N SER A 179 0.53 6.45 -22.07
CA SER A 179 1.74 7.23 -22.46
C SER A 179 3.02 6.47 -22.12
N MET A 180 3.01 5.68 -21.03
CA MET A 180 4.11 4.81 -20.60
C MET A 180 4.12 3.43 -21.28
N ASN A 181 3.47 3.25 -22.44
CA ASN A 181 3.38 1.95 -23.12
C ASN A 181 2.80 0.83 -22.23
N THR A 182 1.91 1.18 -21.30
CA THR A 182 1.24 0.24 -20.39
C THR A 182 -0.24 0.15 -20.71
N THR A 183 -0.72 -1.05 -21.04
CA THR A 183 -2.15 -1.29 -21.28
C THR A 183 -2.91 -1.32 -19.96
N PRO A 184 -3.89 -0.41 -19.76
CA PRO A 184 -4.63 -0.30 -18.50
C PRO A 184 -5.73 -1.37 -18.42
N HIS A 185 -5.49 -2.47 -17.74
CA HIS A 185 -6.50 -3.48 -17.41
C HIS A 185 -7.24 -3.10 -16.11
N VAL A 186 -7.75 -1.87 -16.04
CA VAL A 186 -8.50 -1.34 -14.91
C VAL A 186 -9.96 -1.77 -14.99
N ALA A 187 -10.56 -2.14 -13.88
CA ALA A 187 -11.99 -2.47 -13.83
C ALA A 187 -12.84 -1.21 -14.09
N GLN A 188 -13.82 -1.30 -14.99
CA GLN A 188 -14.67 -0.19 -15.33
C GLN A 188 -15.52 0.27 -14.14
N ASN A 189 -15.56 1.58 -13.92
CA ASN A 189 -16.46 2.22 -12.99
C ASN A 189 -17.61 2.91 -13.73
N THR A 190 -18.71 2.22 -13.84
CA THR A 190 -19.95 2.71 -14.50
C THR A 190 -20.99 3.23 -13.51
N SER A 191 -20.62 3.40 -12.23
CA SER A 191 -21.55 3.90 -11.20
C SER A 191 -21.74 5.41 -11.33
N GLY A 192 -22.76 5.83 -12.09
CA GLY A 192 -23.12 7.23 -12.29
C GLY A 192 -22.17 8.05 -13.16
N ARG A 193 -21.25 7.41 -13.90
CA ARG A 193 -20.30 8.04 -14.83
C ARG A 193 -19.87 7.10 -15.95
N SER A 194 -19.28 7.67 -16.99
CA SER A 194 -18.56 6.91 -18.01
C SER A 194 -17.20 6.44 -17.49
N SER A 195 -16.81 5.22 -17.88
CA SER A 195 -15.49 4.67 -17.61
C SER A 195 -14.44 5.26 -18.58
N ALA A 196 -13.23 5.49 -18.12
CA ALA A 196 -12.09 5.81 -18.98
C ALA A 196 -11.55 4.57 -19.73
N ILE A 197 -11.98 3.37 -19.34
CA ILE A 197 -11.66 2.11 -20.00
C ILE A 197 -12.71 1.80 -21.05
N ASP A 198 -12.27 1.75 -22.28
CA ASP A 198 -13.12 1.56 -23.47
C ASP A 198 -12.84 0.23 -24.21
N GLY A 199 -13.49 0.07 -25.38
CA GLY A 199 -13.35 -1.13 -26.22
C GLY A 199 -11.94 -1.43 -26.69
N ARG A 200 -11.02 -0.44 -26.69
CA ARG A 200 -9.59 -0.68 -27.03
C ARG A 200 -8.94 -1.66 -26.04
N THR A 201 -9.44 -1.71 -24.81
CA THR A 201 -8.96 -2.61 -23.76
C THR A 201 -9.90 -3.81 -23.57
N THR A 202 -11.20 -3.56 -23.41
CA THR A 202 -12.17 -4.59 -22.96
C THR A 202 -12.46 -5.68 -23.97
N ARG A 203 -12.29 -5.40 -25.28
CA ARG A 203 -12.52 -6.37 -26.38
C ARG A 203 -11.49 -7.54 -26.38
N HIS A 204 -10.36 -7.37 -25.70
CA HIS A 204 -9.29 -8.37 -25.66
C HIS A 204 -9.51 -9.37 -24.52
N GLY A 205 -9.40 -10.67 -24.79
CA GLY A 205 -9.57 -11.73 -23.78
C GLY A 205 -8.61 -11.60 -22.57
N GLY A 206 -7.43 -11.03 -22.78
CA GLY A 206 -6.47 -10.74 -21.70
C GLY A 206 -7.00 -9.81 -20.62
N TYR A 207 -7.93 -8.90 -20.97
CA TYR A 207 -8.58 -8.03 -19.98
C TYR A 207 -9.36 -8.84 -18.93
N ALA A 208 -10.22 -9.75 -19.36
CA ALA A 208 -11.01 -10.60 -18.45
C ALA A 208 -10.11 -11.49 -17.57
N VAL A 209 -9.00 -11.98 -18.14
CA VAL A 209 -7.99 -12.75 -17.39
C VAL A 209 -7.35 -11.88 -16.31
N SER A 210 -6.89 -10.67 -16.67
CA SER A 210 -6.29 -9.74 -15.70
C SER A 210 -7.27 -9.37 -14.58
N GLN A 211 -8.54 -9.13 -14.89
CA GLN A 211 -9.55 -8.81 -13.88
C GLN A 211 -9.77 -9.94 -12.86
N ARG A 212 -9.56 -11.18 -13.26
CA ARG A 212 -9.62 -12.33 -12.37
C ARG A 212 -8.35 -12.48 -11.55
N ILE A 213 -7.18 -12.36 -12.21
CA ILE A 213 -5.87 -12.61 -11.57
C ILE A 213 -5.51 -11.51 -10.59
N ARG A 214 -5.84 -10.23 -10.85
CA ARG A 214 -5.51 -9.11 -9.97
C ARG A 214 -5.96 -9.31 -8.52
N LYS A 215 -7.02 -10.08 -8.28
CA LYS A 215 -7.52 -10.37 -6.94
C LYS A 215 -6.51 -11.12 -6.05
N ARG A 216 -5.50 -11.75 -6.63
CA ARG A 216 -4.44 -12.42 -5.86
C ARG A 216 -3.65 -11.45 -4.97
N ILE A 217 -3.60 -10.16 -5.28
CA ILE A 217 -2.93 -9.17 -4.44
C ILE A 217 -3.61 -9.03 -3.08
N GLU A 218 -4.91 -9.29 -3.00
CA GLU A 218 -5.66 -9.30 -1.74
C GLU A 218 -5.15 -10.41 -0.79
N GLU A 219 -4.69 -11.55 -1.33
CA GLU A 219 -4.07 -12.62 -0.54
C GLU A 219 -2.75 -12.14 0.09
N ALA A 220 -1.93 -11.41 -0.68
CA ALA A 220 -0.69 -10.84 -0.17
C ALA A 220 -0.96 -9.83 0.95
N PHE A 221 -1.92 -8.93 0.76
CA PHE A 221 -2.29 -7.97 1.79
C PHE A 221 -2.93 -8.63 3.01
N GLY A 222 -3.74 -9.66 2.81
CA GLY A 222 -4.27 -10.48 3.91
C GLY A 222 -3.13 -11.07 4.74
N TRP A 223 -2.14 -11.68 4.11
CA TRP A 223 -0.97 -12.25 4.79
C TRP A 223 -0.12 -11.17 5.50
N ILE A 224 0.15 -10.04 4.84
CA ILE A 224 0.89 -8.91 5.41
C ILE A 224 0.19 -8.38 6.67
N LYS A 225 -1.13 -8.26 6.63
CA LYS A 225 -1.91 -7.76 7.77
C LYS A 225 -1.94 -8.76 8.94
N THR A 226 -2.26 -10.01 8.66
CA THR A 226 -2.49 -11.02 9.69
C THR A 226 -1.20 -11.67 10.17
N VAL A 227 -0.43 -12.29 9.27
CA VAL A 227 0.77 -13.06 9.62
C VAL A 227 1.95 -12.14 9.94
N ALA A 228 2.19 -11.11 9.12
CA ALA A 228 3.25 -10.13 9.39
C ALA A 228 2.82 -9.01 10.37
N GLY A 229 1.58 -9.02 10.87
CA GLY A 229 1.10 -8.11 11.91
C GLY A 229 1.00 -6.64 11.50
N GLN A 230 0.80 -6.35 10.18
CA GLN A 230 0.75 -4.99 9.67
C GLN A 230 -0.69 -4.46 9.50
N GLU A 231 -1.70 -5.06 10.12
CA GLU A 231 -3.05 -4.48 10.12
C GLU A 231 -3.08 -3.17 10.89
N LYS A 232 -2.47 -3.17 12.08
CA LYS A 232 -2.18 -2.00 12.90
C LYS A 232 -0.68 -1.97 13.19
N THR A 233 0.00 -0.94 12.68
CA THR A 233 1.45 -0.87 12.85
C THR A 233 1.85 -0.59 14.30
N SER A 234 2.98 -1.16 14.73
CA SER A 234 3.63 -0.84 16.01
C SER A 234 4.65 0.30 15.87
N PHE A 235 4.84 0.83 14.66
CA PHE A 235 5.78 1.89 14.36
C PHE A 235 5.10 3.25 14.26
N ARG A 236 5.87 4.33 14.44
CA ARG A 236 5.44 5.72 14.27
C ARG A 236 6.27 6.38 13.18
N GLY A 237 5.62 7.26 12.42
CA GLY A 237 6.22 7.97 11.30
C GLY A 237 6.26 7.12 10.02
N ARG A 238 6.04 7.81 8.90
CA ARG A 238 5.92 7.21 7.57
C ARG A 238 7.08 6.27 7.25
N ASP A 239 8.32 6.68 7.48
CA ASP A 239 9.49 5.95 7.01
C ASP A 239 9.67 4.60 7.72
N ARG A 240 9.38 4.54 9.04
CA ARG A 240 9.42 3.28 9.80
C ARG A 240 8.29 2.34 9.42
N VAL A 241 7.09 2.88 9.15
CA VAL A 241 5.96 2.08 8.68
C VAL A 241 6.22 1.58 7.26
N ALA A 242 6.78 2.40 6.38
CA ALA A 242 7.17 2.03 5.03
C ALA A 242 8.21 0.89 5.03
N TRP A 243 9.24 1.02 5.87
CA TRP A 243 10.23 -0.03 6.05
C TRP A 243 9.60 -1.36 6.45
N ALA A 244 8.73 -1.34 7.48
CA ALA A 244 8.09 -2.55 7.98
C ALA A 244 7.16 -3.18 6.93
N PHE A 245 6.41 -2.37 6.18
CA PHE A 245 5.53 -2.83 5.12
C PHE A 245 6.31 -3.47 3.96
N THR A 246 7.38 -2.82 3.50
CA THR A 246 8.25 -3.35 2.42
C THR A 246 8.96 -4.63 2.86
N PHE A 247 9.41 -4.69 4.11
CA PHE A 247 10.01 -5.91 4.66
C PHE A 247 8.99 -7.06 4.74
N ALA A 248 7.74 -6.76 5.14
CA ALA A 248 6.65 -7.75 5.14
C ALA A 248 6.31 -8.25 3.72
N ALA A 249 6.39 -7.38 2.70
CA ALA A 249 6.23 -7.77 1.30
C ALA A 249 7.33 -8.75 0.84
N ALA A 250 8.59 -8.50 1.23
CA ALA A 250 9.69 -9.43 0.98
C ALA A 250 9.50 -10.77 1.70
N ALA A 251 9.04 -10.74 2.95
CA ALA A 251 8.75 -11.94 3.73
C ALA A 251 7.62 -12.78 3.11
N TYR A 252 6.55 -12.13 2.62
CA TYR A 252 5.49 -12.80 1.86
C TYR A 252 6.05 -13.58 0.67
N ASN A 253 6.92 -12.95 -0.13
CA ASN A 253 7.59 -13.64 -1.24
C ASN A 253 8.39 -14.85 -0.75
N LEU A 254 9.22 -14.68 0.29
CA LEU A 254 10.07 -15.76 0.82
C LEU A 254 9.27 -16.98 1.27
N VAL A 255 8.11 -16.78 1.89
CA VAL A 255 7.24 -17.90 2.33
C VAL A 255 6.68 -18.68 1.14
N ARG A 256 6.45 -18.04 -0.01
CA ARG A 256 5.91 -18.66 -1.22
C ARG A 256 6.96 -19.34 -2.10
N LEU A 257 8.19 -18.81 -2.09
CA LEU A 257 9.27 -19.26 -3.01
C LEU A 257 9.61 -20.74 -2.92
N PRO A 258 9.69 -21.41 -1.75
CA PRO A 258 10.02 -22.82 -1.69
C PRO A 258 9.08 -23.70 -2.52
N LYS A 259 7.76 -23.45 -2.40
CA LYS A 259 6.74 -24.16 -3.16
C LYS A 259 6.86 -23.87 -4.67
N LEU A 260 6.96 -22.59 -5.05
CA LEU A 260 7.06 -22.18 -6.45
C LEU A 260 8.32 -22.72 -7.15
N ILE A 261 9.45 -22.76 -6.44
CA ILE A 261 10.69 -23.31 -6.98
C ILE A 261 10.59 -24.82 -7.14
N ALA A 262 9.94 -25.52 -6.22
CA ALA A 262 9.72 -26.96 -6.34
C ALA A 262 8.77 -27.34 -7.50
N GLU A 263 7.77 -26.50 -7.79
CA GLU A 263 6.83 -26.72 -8.91
C GLU A 263 7.44 -26.40 -10.29
N ALA A 264 8.51 -25.60 -10.32
CA ALA A 264 9.15 -25.14 -11.57
C ALA A 264 10.38 -25.98 -11.97
N GLY A 265 10.86 -26.88 -11.12
CA GLY A 265 11.98 -27.79 -11.38
C GLY A 265 11.51 -29.16 -11.73
#